data_eaf152c8005f4015c94558c88257a58e
#
_entry.id   eaf152c8005f4015c94558c88257a58e
#
_cell.length_a   1.000
_cell.length_b   1.000
_cell.length_c   1.000
_cell.angle_alpha   90.00
_cell.angle_beta   90.00
_cell.angle_gamma   90.00
#
_symmetry.space_group_name_H-M   'P 1'
#
loop_
_entity.id
_entity.type
_entity.pdbx_description
1 polymer ?
#
loop_
_entity_poly.entity_id
_entity_poly.type
_entity_poly.pdbx_seq_one_letter_code
_entity_poly.pdbx_strand_id
1 'polypeptide(L)'
;MAGPAVSIITPTFNRHALLRAQYDIVCAQSCQDFEWLILDDGPQPSAWFQQLSDPRIHYTHLDDTPMLVSAKRNWLCERASAPVIAQFDDDDYYAPGYLDTMLARLESRGADITKLSGWFVYSAQLGRLGYWDTANTLGLHFTFGPDPVLNAFFNPAPPDNMKNNYAGYGFSYVFKKTMWETAPFPHVKYASDFGFVAAAQARGCRLDHFADTEGLCLHILRKDNMSKSFPQYLLPDFMLAKLFPADLSALLDR
;
A
#
# COMPACT_ATOMS: atom_id res chain seq x y z
N MET A 1 -29.15 -4.04 7.99
CA MET A 1 -28.17 -4.81 7.23
C MET A 1 -26.83 -4.62 7.94
N ALA A 2 -26.00 -5.64 8.06
CA ALA A 2 -24.63 -5.45 8.54
C ALA A 2 -23.89 -4.55 7.53
N GLY A 3 -23.00 -3.68 8.02
CA GLY A 3 -22.13 -2.89 7.14
C GLY A 3 -21.07 -3.76 6.45
N PRO A 4 -20.20 -3.20 5.57
CA PRO A 4 -19.15 -3.95 4.89
C PRO A 4 -18.14 -4.54 5.90
N ALA A 5 -17.50 -5.64 5.52
CA ALA A 5 -16.47 -6.28 6.35
C ALA A 5 -15.18 -5.46 6.38
N VAL A 6 -14.85 -4.79 5.28
CA VAL A 6 -13.62 -3.99 5.12
C VAL A 6 -13.87 -2.70 4.34
N SER A 7 -13.28 -1.60 4.79
CA SER A 7 -13.19 -0.34 4.05
C SER A 7 -11.81 -0.25 3.39
N ILE A 8 -11.77 -0.31 2.07
CA ILE A 8 -10.55 -0.01 1.30
C ILE A 8 -10.42 1.50 1.24
N ILE A 9 -9.22 2.04 1.53
CA ILE A 9 -8.94 3.47 1.44
C ILE A 9 -7.82 3.74 0.43
N THR A 10 -8.05 4.71 -0.47
CA THR A 10 -7.06 5.12 -1.48
C THR A 10 -6.93 6.65 -1.52
N PRO A 11 -5.87 7.23 -0.94
CA PRO A 11 -5.51 8.62 -1.18
C PRO A 11 -4.86 8.73 -2.57
N THR A 12 -5.32 9.65 -3.42
CA THR A 12 -4.76 9.89 -4.76
C THR A 12 -4.57 11.38 -5.03
N PHE A 13 -3.80 11.73 -6.06
CA PHE A 13 -3.58 13.08 -6.54
C PHE A 13 -3.34 13.08 -8.04
N ASN A 14 -4.36 13.48 -8.84
CA ASN A 14 -4.25 13.64 -10.29
C ASN A 14 -3.70 12.40 -11.03
N ARG A 15 -4.03 11.18 -10.58
CA ARG A 15 -3.58 9.91 -11.15
C ARG A 15 -4.74 9.09 -11.71
N HIS A 16 -5.61 9.72 -12.51
CA HIS A 16 -6.88 9.13 -12.95
C HIS A 16 -6.70 7.83 -13.75
N ALA A 17 -5.62 7.71 -14.56
CA ALA A 17 -5.35 6.50 -15.32
C ALA A 17 -4.97 5.32 -14.40
N LEU A 18 -4.11 5.55 -13.40
CA LEU A 18 -3.74 4.54 -12.41
C LEU A 18 -4.94 4.16 -11.55
N LEU A 19 -5.69 5.15 -11.09
CA LEU A 19 -6.91 4.91 -10.32
C LEU A 19 -7.95 4.09 -11.12
N ARG A 20 -8.02 4.29 -12.44
CA ARG A 20 -8.88 3.47 -13.31
C ARG A 20 -8.41 2.01 -13.38
N ALA A 21 -7.10 1.77 -13.47
CA ALA A 21 -6.54 0.42 -13.38
C ALA A 21 -6.79 -0.21 -12.00
N GLN A 22 -6.69 0.60 -10.94
CA GLN A 22 -6.97 0.16 -9.57
C GLN A 22 -8.43 -0.30 -9.37
N TYR A 23 -9.39 0.29 -10.13
CA TYR A 23 -10.77 -0.17 -10.09
C TYR A 23 -10.89 -1.66 -10.47
N ASP A 24 -10.21 -2.09 -11.52
CA ASP A 24 -10.26 -3.49 -11.97
C ASP A 24 -9.63 -4.43 -10.91
N ILE A 25 -8.56 -3.99 -10.24
CA ILE A 25 -7.89 -4.71 -9.15
C ILE A 25 -8.78 -4.83 -7.91
N VAL A 26 -9.44 -3.75 -7.52
CA VAL A 26 -10.36 -3.74 -6.36
C VAL A 26 -11.59 -4.60 -6.64
N CYS A 27 -12.17 -4.49 -7.84
CA CYS A 27 -13.33 -5.30 -8.21
C CYS A 27 -13.00 -6.80 -8.36
N ALA A 28 -11.74 -7.15 -8.65
CA ALA A 28 -11.27 -8.52 -8.74
C ALA A 28 -10.95 -9.17 -7.39
N GLN A 29 -11.00 -8.44 -6.27
CA GLN A 29 -10.79 -9.04 -4.96
C GLN A 29 -11.82 -10.14 -4.67
N SER A 30 -11.41 -11.28 -4.13
CA SER A 30 -12.31 -12.37 -3.77
C SER A 30 -13.23 -12.01 -2.61
N CYS A 31 -12.78 -11.20 -1.66
CA CYS A 31 -13.63 -10.57 -0.66
C CYS A 31 -14.47 -9.48 -1.33
N GLN A 32 -15.77 -9.74 -1.54
CA GLN A 32 -16.71 -8.79 -2.17
C GLN A 32 -17.50 -7.93 -1.17
N ASP A 33 -17.38 -8.21 0.13
CA ASP A 33 -18.03 -7.47 1.21
C ASP A 33 -17.15 -6.29 1.65
N PHE A 34 -16.98 -5.33 0.73
CA PHE A 34 -16.17 -4.13 0.94
C PHE A 34 -16.92 -2.85 0.55
N GLU A 35 -16.47 -1.74 1.07
CA GLU A 35 -16.61 -0.41 0.49
C GLU A 35 -15.23 0.12 0.08
N TRP A 36 -15.15 0.95 -0.96
CA TRP A 36 -13.92 1.60 -1.41
C TRP A 36 -14.05 3.11 -1.36
N LEU A 37 -13.32 3.74 -0.47
CA LEU A 37 -13.28 5.18 -0.24
C LEU A 37 -12.05 5.77 -0.94
N ILE A 38 -12.26 6.70 -1.85
CA ILE A 38 -11.22 7.36 -2.64
C ILE A 38 -11.24 8.85 -2.34
N LEU A 39 -10.09 9.43 -2.01
CA LEU A 39 -9.93 10.87 -1.86
C LEU A 39 -8.90 11.40 -2.84
N ASP A 40 -9.37 12.21 -3.79
CA ASP A 40 -8.56 12.89 -4.81
C ASP A 40 -8.56 14.40 -4.51
N ASP A 41 -7.39 14.98 -4.30
CA ASP A 41 -7.17 16.41 -4.14
C ASP A 41 -6.35 17.00 -5.32
N GLY A 42 -6.45 16.35 -6.47
CA GLY A 42 -5.86 16.82 -7.73
C GLY A 42 -6.60 18.05 -8.29
N PRO A 43 -6.03 18.71 -9.29
CA PRO A 43 -6.58 19.97 -9.84
C PRO A 43 -7.92 19.79 -10.58
N GLN A 44 -8.26 18.57 -10.97
CA GLN A 44 -9.51 18.25 -11.65
C GLN A 44 -10.04 16.88 -11.17
N PRO A 45 -11.37 16.72 -11.03
CA PRO A 45 -11.95 15.44 -10.66
C PRO A 45 -11.86 14.44 -11.81
N SER A 46 -11.86 13.15 -11.47
CA SER A 46 -11.99 12.09 -12.46
C SER A 46 -13.43 12.00 -12.97
N ALA A 47 -13.66 12.41 -14.21
CA ALA A 47 -14.98 12.34 -14.84
C ALA A 47 -15.52 10.90 -14.88
N TRP A 48 -14.65 9.90 -15.00
CA TRP A 48 -15.03 8.50 -15.01
C TRP A 48 -15.58 8.05 -13.65
N PHE A 49 -14.87 8.37 -12.54
CA PHE A 49 -15.33 8.02 -11.20
C PHE A 49 -16.59 8.79 -10.76
N GLN A 50 -16.78 10.03 -11.26
CA GLN A 50 -18.01 10.79 -11.01
C GLN A 50 -19.24 10.16 -11.65
N GLN A 51 -19.09 9.38 -12.74
CA GLN A 51 -20.17 8.70 -13.46
C GLN A 51 -20.36 7.25 -13.02
N LEU A 52 -19.47 6.73 -12.15
CA LEU A 52 -19.54 5.35 -11.70
C LEU A 52 -20.75 5.14 -10.78
N SER A 53 -21.51 4.07 -11.05
CA SER A 53 -22.75 3.76 -10.32
C SER A 53 -22.64 2.57 -9.36
N ASP A 54 -21.42 2.04 -9.09
CA ASP A 54 -21.22 0.97 -8.12
C ASP A 54 -21.42 1.53 -6.71
N PRO A 55 -22.43 1.06 -5.94
CA PRO A 55 -22.76 1.62 -4.62
C PRO A 55 -21.68 1.35 -3.55
N ARG A 56 -20.73 0.46 -3.83
CA ARG A 56 -19.62 0.15 -2.92
C ARG A 56 -18.50 1.18 -3.03
N ILE A 57 -18.48 2.03 -4.07
CA ILE A 57 -17.35 2.90 -4.41
C ILE A 57 -17.74 4.36 -4.16
N HIS A 58 -16.97 5.02 -3.31
CA HIS A 58 -17.21 6.39 -2.88
C HIS A 58 -16.02 7.28 -3.27
N TYR A 59 -16.12 7.92 -4.43
CA TYR A 59 -15.13 8.87 -4.92
C TYR A 59 -15.45 10.28 -4.42
N THR A 60 -14.50 10.89 -3.73
CA THR A 60 -14.58 12.29 -3.29
C THR A 60 -13.44 13.09 -3.91
N HIS A 61 -13.76 14.22 -4.53
CA HIS A 61 -12.79 15.19 -5.00
C HIS A 61 -12.88 16.45 -4.12
N LEU A 62 -11.71 16.97 -3.73
CA LEU A 62 -11.59 18.22 -2.99
C LEU A 62 -10.83 19.24 -3.84
N ASP A 63 -11.46 20.41 -4.09
CA ASP A 63 -10.86 21.51 -4.85
C ASP A 63 -9.88 22.38 -4.04
N ASP A 64 -9.56 21.95 -2.83
CA ASP A 64 -8.72 22.68 -1.90
C ASP A 64 -7.22 22.52 -2.18
N THR A 65 -6.42 23.21 -1.39
CA THR A 65 -4.95 23.04 -1.40
C THR A 65 -4.57 21.57 -1.16
N PRO A 66 -3.62 21.02 -1.94
CA PRO A 66 -3.22 19.64 -1.78
C PRO A 66 -2.86 19.26 -0.34
N MET A 67 -3.44 18.16 0.12
CA MET A 67 -3.28 17.66 1.48
C MET A 67 -2.05 16.78 1.61
N LEU A 68 -1.50 16.68 2.82
CA LEU A 68 -0.56 15.62 3.14
C LEU A 68 -1.23 14.24 3.00
N VAL A 69 -0.51 13.23 2.53
CA VAL A 69 -1.02 11.86 2.42
C VAL A 69 -1.57 11.34 3.76
N SER A 70 -0.89 11.66 4.88
CA SER A 70 -1.37 11.33 6.23
C SER A 70 -2.72 11.97 6.57
N ALA A 71 -2.94 13.21 6.16
CA ALA A 71 -4.22 13.90 6.36
C ALA A 71 -5.33 13.26 5.52
N LYS A 72 -5.05 12.90 4.26
CA LYS A 72 -6.00 12.16 3.41
C LYS A 72 -6.36 10.79 4.01
N ARG A 73 -5.38 10.04 4.51
CA ARG A 73 -5.62 8.76 5.19
C ARG A 73 -6.52 8.93 6.42
N ASN A 74 -6.27 9.93 7.26
CA ASN A 74 -7.13 10.23 8.40
C ASN A 74 -8.56 10.59 7.97
N TRP A 75 -8.70 11.42 6.94
CA TRP A 75 -10.00 11.80 6.39
C TRP A 75 -10.80 10.59 5.88
N LEU A 76 -10.12 9.65 5.23
CA LEU A 76 -10.71 8.40 4.74
C LEU A 76 -11.06 7.45 5.89
N CYS A 77 -10.16 7.26 6.86
CA CYS A 77 -10.42 6.42 8.04
C CYS A 77 -11.61 6.91 8.87
N GLU A 78 -11.77 8.22 9.02
CA GLU A 78 -12.91 8.82 9.73
C GLU A 78 -14.24 8.40 9.09
N ARG A 79 -14.29 8.33 7.74
CA ARG A 79 -15.47 8.01 6.95
C ARG A 79 -15.70 6.54 6.67
N ALA A 80 -14.69 5.71 6.91
CA ALA A 80 -14.80 4.27 6.80
C ALA A 80 -15.91 3.74 7.72
N SER A 81 -16.83 2.92 7.17
CA SER A 81 -17.93 2.36 7.94
C SER A 81 -17.64 0.96 8.47
N ALA A 82 -16.67 0.26 7.87
CA ALA A 82 -16.27 -1.08 8.29
C ALA A 82 -15.40 -1.09 9.57
N PRO A 83 -15.41 -2.19 10.32
CA PRO A 83 -14.54 -2.37 11.48
C PRO A 83 -13.06 -2.55 11.12
N VAL A 84 -12.76 -2.92 9.88
CA VAL A 84 -11.40 -3.12 9.37
C VAL A 84 -11.16 -2.19 8.19
N ILE A 85 -9.96 -1.62 8.12
CA ILE A 85 -9.50 -0.73 7.04
C ILE A 85 -8.34 -1.40 6.31
N ALA A 86 -8.39 -1.43 4.98
CA ALA A 86 -7.32 -1.85 4.10
C ALA A 86 -6.80 -0.65 3.30
N GLN A 87 -5.51 -0.37 3.40
CA GLN A 87 -4.89 0.69 2.60
C GLN A 87 -4.44 0.12 1.26
N PHE A 88 -4.97 0.66 0.16
CA PHE A 88 -4.52 0.40 -1.20
C PHE A 88 -3.97 1.69 -1.78
N ASP A 89 -2.70 1.68 -2.19
CA ASP A 89 -2.13 2.80 -2.93
C ASP A 89 -2.63 2.75 -4.39
N ASP A 90 -2.72 3.90 -5.04
CA ASP A 90 -3.33 4.04 -6.37
C ASP A 90 -2.46 3.51 -7.51
N ASP A 91 -1.24 3.08 -7.22
CA ASP A 91 -0.20 2.69 -8.17
C ASP A 91 0.41 1.29 -7.94
N ASP A 92 -0.12 0.52 -7.00
CA ASP A 92 0.34 -0.84 -6.68
C ASP A 92 -0.64 -1.91 -7.17
N TYR A 93 -0.16 -3.15 -7.33
CA TYR A 93 -1.01 -4.29 -7.62
C TYR A 93 -1.30 -5.11 -6.38
N TYR A 94 -2.54 -5.54 -6.23
CA TYR A 94 -3.03 -6.42 -5.17
C TYR A 94 -3.74 -7.62 -5.81
N ALA A 95 -3.24 -8.83 -5.53
CA ALA A 95 -3.81 -10.06 -6.07
C ALA A 95 -5.26 -10.28 -5.59
N PRO A 96 -6.10 -11.01 -6.34
CA PRO A 96 -7.50 -11.25 -5.94
C PRO A 96 -7.69 -11.80 -4.54
N GLY A 97 -6.78 -12.64 -4.04
CA GLY A 97 -6.81 -13.20 -2.68
C GLY A 97 -6.18 -12.32 -1.59
N TYR A 98 -5.77 -11.09 -1.91
CA TYR A 98 -5.05 -10.24 -0.96
C TYR A 98 -5.89 -9.92 0.28
N LEU A 99 -7.11 -9.42 0.10
CA LEU A 99 -7.99 -9.06 1.25
C LEU A 99 -8.31 -10.27 2.12
N ASP A 100 -8.69 -11.41 1.53
CA ASP A 100 -9.00 -12.62 2.29
C ASP A 100 -7.80 -13.09 3.13
N THR A 101 -6.61 -13.07 2.54
CA THR A 101 -5.37 -13.45 3.24
C THR A 101 -5.09 -12.51 4.42
N MET A 102 -5.20 -11.21 4.19
CA MET A 102 -4.89 -10.21 5.20
C MET A 102 -5.92 -10.21 6.34
N LEU A 103 -7.22 -10.34 6.03
CA LEU A 103 -8.30 -10.42 7.02
C LEU A 103 -8.19 -11.69 7.87
N ALA A 104 -7.95 -12.85 7.24
CA ALA A 104 -7.75 -14.11 7.95
C ALA A 104 -6.52 -14.06 8.89
N ARG A 105 -5.46 -13.40 8.48
CA ARG A 105 -4.28 -13.21 9.35
C ARG A 105 -4.58 -12.26 10.51
N LEU A 106 -5.23 -11.13 10.24
CA LEU A 106 -5.62 -10.16 11.28
C LEU A 106 -6.41 -10.86 12.39
N GLU A 107 -7.37 -11.71 12.01
CA GLU A 107 -8.21 -12.46 12.93
C GLU A 107 -7.44 -13.57 13.64
N SER A 108 -6.80 -14.49 12.88
CA SER A 108 -6.16 -15.68 13.45
C SER A 108 -4.97 -15.36 14.35
N ARG A 109 -4.27 -14.25 14.10
CA ARG A 109 -3.18 -13.74 14.94
C ARG A 109 -3.69 -12.88 16.11
N GLY A 110 -4.98 -12.55 16.12
CA GLY A 110 -5.57 -11.61 17.06
C GLY A 110 -4.86 -10.25 17.02
N ALA A 111 -4.34 -9.86 15.86
CA ALA A 111 -3.59 -8.62 15.68
C ALA A 111 -4.53 -7.41 15.57
N ASP A 112 -4.00 -6.21 15.74
CA ASP A 112 -4.70 -4.96 15.49
C ASP A 112 -4.34 -4.38 14.13
N ILE A 113 -3.18 -4.77 13.60
CA ILE A 113 -2.72 -4.53 12.24
C ILE A 113 -1.96 -5.75 11.72
N THR A 114 -2.16 -6.10 10.44
CA THR A 114 -1.31 -7.01 9.69
C THR A 114 -0.76 -6.31 8.45
N LYS A 115 0.46 -6.66 8.05
CA LYS A 115 1.14 -6.07 6.90
C LYS A 115 2.19 -7.01 6.31
N LEU A 116 2.68 -6.68 5.12
CA LEU A 116 3.83 -7.37 4.53
C LEU A 116 5.14 -6.83 5.12
N SER A 117 6.05 -7.73 5.54
CA SER A 117 7.44 -7.41 5.88
C SER A 117 8.41 -7.73 4.74
N GLY A 118 8.01 -8.59 3.81
CA GLY A 118 8.72 -8.87 2.58
C GLY A 118 7.75 -8.85 1.41
N TRP A 119 8.15 -8.28 0.27
CA TRP A 119 7.30 -8.12 -0.91
C TRP A 119 8.09 -8.01 -2.21
N PHE A 120 7.39 -8.21 -3.31
CA PHE A 120 7.92 -7.94 -4.65
C PHE A 120 7.84 -6.44 -4.94
N VAL A 121 8.91 -5.91 -5.52
CA VAL A 121 9.00 -4.50 -5.92
C VAL A 121 9.46 -4.39 -7.36
N TYR A 122 8.75 -3.62 -8.17
CA TYR A 122 9.10 -3.35 -9.55
C TYR A 122 9.51 -1.89 -9.72
N SER A 123 10.69 -1.65 -10.28
CA SER A 123 11.10 -0.31 -10.68
C SER A 123 10.75 -0.08 -12.14
N ALA A 124 9.75 0.77 -12.42
CA ALA A 124 9.36 1.14 -13.78
C ALA A 124 10.50 1.87 -14.51
N GLN A 125 11.33 2.63 -13.80
CA GLN A 125 12.47 3.34 -14.39
C GLN A 125 13.60 2.41 -14.83
N LEU A 126 13.85 1.34 -14.07
CA LEU A 126 14.89 0.35 -14.39
C LEU A 126 14.37 -0.80 -15.26
N GLY A 127 13.04 -1.03 -15.29
CA GLY A 127 12.45 -2.21 -15.88
C GLY A 127 12.89 -3.49 -15.14
N ARG A 128 12.97 -3.46 -13.79
CA ARG A 128 13.52 -4.57 -12.99
C ARG A 128 12.59 -4.95 -11.85
N LEU A 129 12.43 -6.24 -11.69
CA LEU A 129 11.78 -6.85 -10.53
C LEU A 129 12.82 -7.15 -9.44
N GLY A 130 12.47 -6.83 -8.21
CA GLY A 130 13.24 -7.17 -7.03
C GLY A 130 12.36 -7.78 -5.95
N TYR A 131 13.01 -8.33 -4.94
CA TYR A 131 12.34 -8.77 -3.70
C TYR A 131 13.04 -8.12 -2.52
N TRP A 132 12.24 -7.51 -1.65
CA TRP A 132 12.73 -6.83 -0.46
C TRP A 132 12.09 -7.39 0.80
N ASP A 133 12.93 -7.92 1.69
CA ASP A 133 12.55 -8.35 3.03
C ASP A 133 13.04 -7.31 4.06
N THR A 134 12.12 -6.54 4.61
CA THR A 134 12.43 -5.49 5.59
C THR A 134 12.66 -6.05 7.00
N ALA A 135 12.32 -7.30 7.26
CA ALA A 135 12.64 -7.98 8.52
C ALA A 135 14.10 -8.47 8.54
N ASN A 136 14.71 -8.69 7.36
CA ASN A 136 16.11 -9.06 7.21
C ASN A 136 16.86 -7.96 6.45
N THR A 137 17.54 -7.08 7.18
CA THR A 137 18.17 -5.88 6.60
C THR A 137 19.69 -6.02 6.41
N LEU A 138 20.26 -7.20 6.63
CA LEU A 138 21.69 -7.44 6.47
C LEU A 138 22.05 -7.81 5.02
N GLY A 139 23.27 -7.55 4.62
CA GLY A 139 23.85 -8.01 3.36
C GLY A 139 23.79 -6.99 2.22
N LEU A 140 23.80 -7.50 0.99
CA LEU A 140 23.78 -6.68 -0.22
C LEU A 140 22.36 -6.21 -0.50
N HIS A 141 22.23 -4.93 -0.81
CA HIS A 141 20.99 -4.28 -1.23
C HIS A 141 21.19 -3.51 -2.52
N PHE A 142 20.13 -3.48 -3.33
CA PHE A 142 20.05 -2.62 -4.51
C PHE A 142 19.12 -1.44 -4.21
N THR A 143 19.40 -0.28 -4.79
CA THR A 143 18.54 0.89 -4.61
C THR A 143 17.59 1.00 -5.79
N PHE A 144 16.29 0.90 -5.54
CA PHE A 144 15.22 1.25 -6.45
C PHE A 144 14.64 2.61 -6.04
N GLY A 145 14.61 3.54 -6.96
CA GLY A 145 14.15 4.91 -6.72
C GLY A 145 13.68 5.59 -8.01
N PRO A 146 13.47 6.91 -7.96
CA PRO A 146 12.97 7.67 -9.11
C PRO A 146 13.99 7.79 -10.26
N ASP A 147 15.28 7.58 -9.99
CA ASP A 147 16.34 7.67 -10.99
C ASP A 147 16.55 6.33 -11.69
N PRO A 148 16.83 6.30 -13.01
CA PRO A 148 17.10 5.09 -13.76
C PRO A 148 18.53 4.56 -13.52
N VAL A 149 19.02 4.67 -12.29
CA VAL A 149 20.38 4.25 -11.90
C VAL A 149 20.29 3.17 -10.83
N LEU A 150 20.79 1.98 -11.17
CA LEU A 150 20.89 0.88 -10.23
C LEU A 150 22.18 1.01 -9.41
N ASN A 151 22.04 1.37 -8.15
CA ASN A 151 23.13 1.35 -7.17
C ASN A 151 22.99 0.14 -6.26
N ALA A 152 24.13 -0.31 -5.73
CA ALA A 152 24.16 -1.35 -4.71
C ALA A 152 24.99 -0.89 -3.52
N PHE A 153 24.62 -1.33 -2.33
CA PHE A 153 25.37 -1.11 -1.10
C PHE A 153 25.35 -2.35 -0.21
N PHE A 154 26.35 -2.51 0.62
CA PHE A 154 26.39 -3.58 1.59
C PHE A 154 26.05 -3.04 2.97
N ASN A 155 25.08 -3.66 3.64
CA ASN A 155 24.65 -3.33 4.99
C ASN A 155 25.22 -4.37 5.98
N PRO A 156 26.33 -4.07 6.68
CA PRO A 156 26.98 -5.01 7.60
C PRO A 156 26.23 -5.16 8.92
N ALA A 157 25.48 -4.13 9.30
CA ALA A 157 24.61 -4.13 10.47
C ALA A 157 23.43 -3.20 10.18
N PRO A 158 22.22 -3.49 10.65
CA PRO A 158 21.08 -2.60 10.43
C PRO A 158 21.39 -1.27 11.15
N PRO A 159 21.48 -0.13 10.43
CA PRO A 159 21.53 1.16 11.08
C PRO A 159 20.27 1.36 11.93
N ASP A 160 20.36 2.13 12.99
CA ASP A 160 19.25 2.28 13.94
C ASP A 160 17.94 2.73 13.30
N ASN A 161 18.02 3.55 12.25
CA ASN A 161 16.87 3.99 11.45
C ASN A 161 16.27 2.90 10.55
N MET A 162 16.92 1.76 10.36
CA MET A 162 16.40 0.61 9.59
C MET A 162 15.92 -0.55 10.47
N LYS A 163 16.23 -0.56 11.75
CA LYS A 163 15.84 -1.64 12.67
C LYS A 163 14.33 -1.90 12.74
N ASN A 164 13.54 -0.88 12.44
CA ASN A 164 12.07 -0.93 12.50
C ASN A 164 11.41 -0.69 11.13
N ASN A 165 12.16 -0.81 10.02
CA ASN A 165 11.60 -0.60 8.68
C ASN A 165 10.44 -1.53 8.35
N TYR A 166 10.39 -2.72 8.98
CA TYR A 166 9.25 -3.61 8.86
C TYR A 166 7.92 -2.95 9.30
N ALA A 167 7.95 -1.91 10.11
CA ALA A 167 6.76 -1.18 10.55
C ALA A 167 6.32 -0.06 9.60
N GLY A 168 7.14 0.35 8.62
CA GLY A 168 6.81 1.33 7.59
C GLY A 168 6.14 0.70 6.35
N TYR A 169 6.07 1.47 5.26
CA TYR A 169 5.51 1.04 3.97
C TYR A 169 4.04 0.66 4.04
N GLY A 170 3.21 1.68 4.19
CA GLY A 170 1.78 1.58 4.47
C GLY A 170 0.92 1.00 3.36
N PHE A 171 1.43 0.84 2.14
CA PHE A 171 0.68 0.28 1.02
C PHE A 171 0.05 -1.09 1.33
N SER A 172 0.62 -1.83 2.28
CA SER A 172 0.17 -3.18 2.65
C SER A 172 -0.55 -3.25 4.01
N TYR A 173 -1.00 -2.13 4.56
CA TYR A 173 -1.68 -2.13 5.87
C TYR A 173 -3.12 -2.62 5.78
N VAL A 174 -3.45 -3.59 6.62
CA VAL A 174 -4.84 -3.95 6.96
C VAL A 174 -4.97 -3.93 8.47
N PHE A 175 -5.84 -3.06 9.01
CA PHE A 175 -5.90 -2.78 10.44
C PHE A 175 -7.33 -2.54 10.93
N LYS A 176 -7.56 -2.78 12.22
CA LYS A 176 -8.82 -2.46 12.87
C LYS A 176 -9.01 -0.95 12.95
N LYS A 177 -10.21 -0.46 12.64
CA LYS A 177 -10.53 0.97 12.75
C LYS A 177 -10.25 1.51 14.15
N THR A 178 -10.50 0.71 15.19
CA THR A 178 -10.21 1.05 16.60
C THR A 178 -8.73 1.33 16.86
N MET A 179 -7.80 0.73 16.10
CA MET A 179 -6.37 1.06 16.17
C MET A 179 -6.12 2.49 15.71
N TRP A 180 -6.73 2.91 14.57
CA TRP A 180 -6.64 4.27 14.09
C TRP A 180 -7.29 5.28 15.05
N GLU A 181 -8.44 4.96 15.62
CA GLU A 181 -9.09 5.80 16.63
C GLU A 181 -8.20 6.02 17.86
N THR A 182 -7.41 5.01 18.23
CA THR A 182 -6.44 5.09 19.34
C THR A 182 -5.23 5.94 18.99
N ALA A 183 -4.72 5.84 17.77
CA ALA A 183 -3.50 6.51 17.28
C ALA A 183 -3.64 6.88 15.79
N PRO A 184 -4.22 8.03 15.43
CA PRO A 184 -4.33 8.46 14.03
C PRO A 184 -2.96 8.65 13.36
N PHE A 185 -2.94 8.66 12.01
CA PHE A 185 -1.72 8.98 11.27
C PHE A 185 -1.18 10.36 11.67
N PRO A 186 0.12 10.48 12.02
CA PRO A 186 0.69 11.77 12.42
C PRO A 186 0.70 12.74 11.24
N HIS A 187 0.50 14.02 11.51
CA HIS A 187 0.48 15.08 10.50
C HIS A 187 1.92 15.45 10.08
N VAL A 188 2.57 14.55 9.34
CA VAL A 188 3.95 14.72 8.86
C VAL A 188 4.05 14.37 7.38
N LYS A 189 4.99 15.01 6.68
CA LYS A 189 5.19 14.80 5.24
C LYS A 189 5.81 13.43 4.92
N TYR A 190 6.72 12.95 5.78
CA TYR A 190 7.45 11.70 5.58
C TYR A 190 7.30 10.78 6.79
N ALA A 191 7.42 9.47 6.55
CA ALA A 191 7.36 8.43 7.59
C ALA A 191 6.06 8.43 8.42
N SER A 192 4.95 8.93 7.86
CA SER A 192 3.64 8.89 8.53
C SER A 192 3.18 7.46 8.83
N ASP A 193 3.53 6.50 7.97
CA ASP A 193 3.22 5.09 8.11
C ASP A 193 3.92 4.50 9.34
N PHE A 194 5.24 4.69 9.42
CA PHE A 194 6.01 4.27 10.58
C PHE A 194 5.50 4.93 11.86
N GLY A 195 5.25 6.24 11.82
CA GLY A 195 4.73 7.00 12.97
C GLY A 195 3.38 6.50 13.46
N PHE A 196 2.49 6.11 12.56
CA PHE A 196 1.19 5.50 12.86
C PHE A 196 1.35 4.19 13.63
N VAL A 197 2.14 3.26 13.10
CA VAL A 197 2.36 1.96 13.74
C VAL A 197 3.10 2.11 15.06
N ALA A 198 4.15 2.93 15.13
CA ALA A 198 4.91 3.16 16.35
C ALA A 198 4.04 3.76 17.48
N ALA A 199 3.18 4.74 17.16
CA ALA A 199 2.26 5.34 18.12
C ALA A 199 1.20 4.35 18.62
N ALA A 200 0.70 3.48 17.74
CA ALA A 200 -0.26 2.44 18.11
C ALA A 200 0.39 1.35 18.98
N GLN A 201 1.58 0.88 18.62
CA GLN A 201 2.34 -0.09 19.44
C GLN A 201 2.66 0.45 20.84
N ALA A 202 3.02 1.74 20.95
CA ALA A 202 3.22 2.40 22.24
C ALA A 202 1.96 2.41 23.12
N ARG A 203 0.79 2.19 22.54
CA ARG A 203 -0.51 2.05 23.22
C ARG A 203 -0.98 0.60 23.37
N GLY A 204 -0.11 -0.37 23.07
CA GLY A 204 -0.38 -1.78 23.26
C GLY A 204 -1.01 -2.48 22.07
N CYS A 205 -1.18 -1.82 20.90
CA CYS A 205 -1.65 -2.48 19.69
C CYS A 205 -0.64 -3.51 19.17
N ARG A 206 -1.16 -4.65 18.70
CA ARG A 206 -0.36 -5.79 18.23
C ARG A 206 -0.20 -5.75 16.72
N LEU A 207 1.06 -5.75 16.28
CA LEU A 207 1.45 -5.85 14.87
C LEU A 207 1.73 -7.32 14.51
N ASP A 208 1.05 -7.83 13.48
CA ASP A 208 1.44 -9.03 12.73
C ASP A 208 2.10 -8.60 11.42
N HIS A 209 3.17 -9.28 11.04
CA HIS A 209 3.81 -9.08 9.74
C HIS A 209 4.33 -10.39 9.17
N PHE A 210 4.40 -10.47 7.85
CA PHE A 210 4.89 -11.66 7.16
C PHE A 210 5.47 -11.31 5.79
N ALA A 211 6.31 -12.19 5.27
CA ALA A 211 6.87 -12.07 3.94
C ALA A 211 5.89 -12.67 2.89
N ASP A 212 5.56 -11.89 1.86
CA ASP A 212 4.85 -12.37 0.68
C ASP A 212 5.84 -13.08 -0.25
N THR A 213 5.65 -14.38 -0.45
CA THR A 213 6.44 -15.21 -1.38
C THR A 213 5.63 -15.70 -2.57
N GLU A 214 4.35 -15.33 -2.65
CA GLU A 214 3.39 -15.86 -3.63
C GLU A 214 2.92 -14.81 -4.64
N GLY A 215 3.26 -13.53 -4.43
CA GLY A 215 2.83 -12.43 -5.29
C GLY A 215 1.46 -11.86 -4.90
N LEU A 216 1.17 -11.78 -3.61
CA LEU A 216 -0.02 -11.12 -3.09
C LEU A 216 -0.04 -9.63 -3.41
N CYS A 217 1.14 -9.00 -3.48
CA CYS A 217 1.28 -7.60 -3.79
C CYS A 217 2.52 -7.33 -4.63
N LEU A 218 2.41 -6.43 -5.61
CA LEU A 218 3.56 -5.86 -6.32
C LEU A 218 3.61 -4.36 -6.04
N HIS A 219 4.61 -3.93 -5.28
CA HIS A 219 4.87 -2.51 -5.08
C HIS A 219 5.60 -1.94 -6.29
N ILE A 220 5.06 -0.88 -6.91
CA ILE A 220 5.57 -0.34 -8.17
C ILE A 220 6.15 1.04 -7.94
N LEU A 221 7.46 1.16 -8.13
CA LEU A 221 8.17 2.43 -8.02
C LEU A 221 8.24 3.14 -9.37
N ARG A 222 7.74 4.37 -9.38
CA ARG A 222 7.74 5.30 -10.51
C ARG A 222 8.64 6.50 -10.23
N LYS A 223 8.81 7.35 -11.24
CA LYS A 223 9.61 8.58 -11.15
C LYS A 223 9.10 9.56 -10.09
N ASP A 224 7.79 9.60 -9.87
CA ASP A 224 7.11 10.53 -8.96
C ASP A 224 6.90 9.97 -7.54
N ASN A 225 7.34 8.74 -7.26
CA ASN A 225 7.26 8.17 -5.91
C ASN A 225 8.22 8.89 -4.96
N MET A 226 7.72 9.21 -3.78
CA MET A 226 8.53 9.83 -2.72
C MET A 226 9.43 8.84 -1.97
N SER A 227 9.08 7.56 -2.00
CA SER A 227 9.79 6.49 -1.30
C SER A 227 10.81 5.80 -2.20
N LYS A 228 11.83 5.21 -1.56
CA LYS A 228 12.77 4.28 -2.19
C LYS A 228 12.56 2.90 -1.60
N SER A 229 12.92 1.87 -2.37
CA SER A 229 12.99 0.50 -1.90
C SER A 229 14.41 -0.04 -2.03
N PHE A 230 14.76 -0.99 -1.16
CA PHE A 230 16.12 -1.51 -1.09
C PHE A 230 16.12 -3.06 -1.15
N PRO A 231 15.68 -3.65 -2.29
CA PRO A 231 15.61 -5.09 -2.44
C PRO A 231 16.99 -5.75 -2.26
N GLN A 232 17.02 -6.91 -1.61
CA GLN A 232 18.21 -7.75 -1.51
C GLN A 232 18.41 -8.60 -2.78
N TYR A 233 17.32 -8.86 -3.51
CA TYR A 233 17.34 -9.74 -4.67
C TYR A 233 16.84 -9.01 -5.90
N LEU A 234 17.61 -9.10 -6.99
CA LEU A 234 17.15 -8.83 -8.34
C LEU A 234 16.62 -10.13 -8.92
N LEU A 235 15.37 -10.13 -9.35
CA LEU A 235 14.73 -11.32 -9.88
C LEU A 235 14.78 -11.35 -11.40
N PRO A 236 14.85 -12.53 -12.02
CA PRO A 236 14.77 -12.66 -13.47
C PRO A 236 13.45 -12.12 -14.03
N ASP A 237 13.49 -11.50 -15.20
CA ASP A 237 12.32 -10.82 -15.81
C ASP A 237 11.12 -11.77 -16.03
N PHE A 238 11.37 -13.07 -16.30
CA PHE A 238 10.29 -14.05 -16.46
C PHE A 238 9.45 -14.25 -15.17
N MET A 239 10.02 -13.94 -14.00
CA MET A 239 9.31 -14.06 -12.73
C MET A 239 8.14 -13.08 -12.63
N LEU A 240 8.25 -11.91 -13.26
CA LEU A 240 7.15 -10.95 -13.30
C LEU A 240 5.91 -11.58 -13.96
N ALA A 241 6.07 -12.16 -15.15
CA ALA A 241 4.98 -12.81 -15.88
C ALA A 241 4.47 -14.12 -15.23
N LYS A 242 5.30 -14.75 -14.37
CA LYS A 242 4.91 -15.94 -13.64
C LYS A 242 4.09 -15.67 -12.38
N LEU A 243 4.44 -14.59 -11.67
CA LEU A 243 3.85 -14.24 -10.38
C LEU A 243 2.63 -13.32 -10.53
N PHE A 244 2.59 -12.53 -11.58
CA PHE A 244 1.59 -11.49 -11.74
C PHE A 244 0.88 -11.62 -13.09
N PRO A 245 -0.39 -11.16 -13.21
CA PRO A 245 -1.15 -11.26 -14.45
C PRO A 245 -0.50 -10.44 -15.57
N ALA A 246 -0.72 -10.87 -16.82
CA ALA A 246 -0.12 -10.26 -18.02
C ALA A 246 -0.67 -8.86 -18.36
N ASP A 247 -1.81 -8.49 -17.79
CA ASP A 247 -2.51 -7.23 -18.02
C ASP A 247 -2.09 -6.07 -17.09
N LEU A 248 -0.96 -6.23 -16.40
CA LEU A 248 -0.38 -5.15 -15.57
C LEU A 248 0.16 -3.95 -16.38
N SER A 249 0.09 -3.96 -17.71
CA SER A 249 0.64 -2.90 -18.57
C SER A 249 0.22 -1.49 -18.13
N ALA A 250 -1.05 -1.30 -17.79
CA ALA A 250 -1.57 0.00 -17.32
C ALA A 250 -0.91 0.50 -16.02
N LEU A 251 -0.42 -0.43 -15.18
CA LEU A 251 0.33 -0.11 -13.96
C LEU A 251 1.84 -0.04 -14.19
N LEU A 252 2.39 -0.73 -15.19
CA LEU A 252 3.84 -0.80 -15.42
C LEU A 252 4.35 0.27 -16.38
N ASP A 253 3.46 0.96 -17.11
CA ASP A 253 3.83 2.03 -18.03
C ASP A 253 4.54 3.18 -17.31
N ARG A 254 5.56 3.75 -17.97
CA ARG A 254 6.54 4.70 -17.45
C ARG A 254 5.99 6.12 -17.34
#